data_9858ad59f89cfb5d6e327af3921abd8e
#
_entry.id   9858ad59f89cfb5d6e327af3921abd8e
#
_cell.length_a   1.000
_cell.length_b   1.000
_cell.length_c   1.000
_cell.angle_alpha   90.00
_cell.angle_beta   90.00
_cell.angle_gamma   90.00
#
_symmetry.space_group_name_H-M   'P 1'
#
loop_
_entity.id
_entity.type
_entity.pdbx_description
1 polymer ?
#
loop_
_entity_poly.entity_id
_entity_poly.type
_entity_poly.pdbx_seq_one_letter_code
_entity_poly.pdbx_strand_id
1 'polypeptide(L)'
;MCLRFDTDSEYVMPDELGKLFFNFWNGYFKNGLLFHPSTDFFVLAIDVSDIRNADKIAQDMIQNDFKRHFETYKLPYKIVMFNHLDFCENLEQFYELFNFFAEPMELNNFRSCDTADYKSFHDMKYLSAQLKDIAENGSLDDERVLVYCQPVRNVNAGNYDTAEALMRLNLKDTGMVYPNRFIPLAEKNGYIHKLSMIILNKTCRAIREFQDEGYQLSRVSVNFSISELSSKNFMEEFRQIVERNGVDFHTIAVELTESRNDTEYELVLDRVMQFKSLGVCTYLDDFGTGYSNFDRILSLKLDVVKFDRILLLMANKDENSQFILNYFSTAFKKLGYKVLYEGVETDEQETICVNSHADYLQGFKFSKPIPIEELKNFLSPV
;
A
#
# COMPACT_ATOMS: atom_id res chain seq x y z
N MET A 1 29.63 8.58 -3.71
CA MET A 1 29.22 7.23 -3.30
C MET A 1 28.99 7.22 -1.80
N CYS A 2 27.92 6.60 -1.38
CA CYS A 2 27.51 6.52 0.02
C CYS A 2 27.45 5.07 0.44
N LEU A 3 28.00 4.78 1.60
CA LEU A 3 27.99 3.46 2.21
C LEU A 3 27.40 3.58 3.60
N ARG A 4 26.42 2.74 3.91
CA ARG A 4 25.95 2.50 5.28
C ARG A 4 26.17 1.05 5.64
N PHE A 5 26.77 0.83 6.81
CA PHE A 5 26.76 -0.48 7.45
C PHE A 5 25.47 -0.63 8.26
N ASP A 6 24.83 -1.78 8.12
CA ASP A 6 23.67 -2.14 8.93
C ASP A 6 24.20 -2.79 10.21
N THR A 7 24.24 -2.00 11.28
CA THR A 7 24.71 -2.44 12.59
C THR A 7 23.52 -2.51 13.53
N ASP A 8 23.32 -3.65 14.17
CA ASP A 8 22.43 -3.72 15.32
C ASP A 8 22.87 -2.67 16.35
N SER A 9 21.93 -2.06 17.06
CA SER A 9 22.14 -0.94 18.01
C SER A 9 23.21 -1.20 19.09
N GLU A 10 23.66 -2.44 19.29
CA GLU A 10 24.68 -2.86 20.24
C GLU A 10 26.08 -3.06 19.63
N TYR A 11 26.21 -2.97 18.29
CA TYR A 11 27.52 -3.18 17.64
C TYR A 11 28.34 -1.91 17.67
N VAL A 12 29.46 -1.96 18.40
CA VAL A 12 30.44 -0.87 18.41
C VAL A 12 31.37 -1.03 17.20
N MET A 13 31.30 -0.10 16.26
CA MET A 13 32.21 -0.08 15.12
C MET A 13 33.66 0.10 15.60
N PRO A 14 34.61 -0.70 15.11
CA PRO A 14 36.01 -0.49 15.46
C PRO A 14 36.49 0.89 14.98
N ASP A 15 37.16 1.64 15.84
CA ASP A 15 37.76 2.96 15.51
C ASP A 15 38.69 2.90 14.26
N GLU A 16 39.20 1.72 13.95
CA GLU A 16 40.08 1.46 12.81
C GLU A 16 39.32 1.31 11.48
N LEU A 17 37.99 1.07 11.50
CA LEU A 17 37.25 0.79 10.28
C LEU A 17 37.23 1.97 9.31
N GLY A 18 37.16 3.20 9.82
CA GLY A 18 37.27 4.41 9.03
C GLY A 18 38.62 4.52 8.32
N LYS A 19 39.72 4.14 9.01
CA LYS A 19 41.08 4.14 8.42
C LYS A 19 41.22 3.03 7.37
N LEU A 20 40.69 1.84 7.64
CA LEU A 20 40.70 0.72 6.68
C LEU A 20 39.91 1.10 5.43
N PHE A 21 38.77 1.72 5.63
CA PHE A 21 37.90 2.20 4.56
C PHE A 21 38.60 3.27 3.71
N PHE A 22 39.20 4.25 4.35
CA PHE A 22 39.96 5.29 3.66
C PHE A 22 41.13 4.69 2.86
N ASN A 23 41.91 3.78 3.44
CA ASN A 23 43.04 3.16 2.76
C ASN A 23 42.59 2.31 1.56
N PHE A 24 41.49 1.60 1.69
CA PHE A 24 40.90 0.83 0.60
C PHE A 24 40.51 1.75 -0.57
N TRP A 25 39.78 2.81 -0.31
CA TRP A 25 39.34 3.76 -1.34
C TRP A 25 40.47 4.52 -1.99
N ASN A 26 41.46 4.93 -1.22
CA ASN A 26 42.62 5.67 -1.72
C ASN A 26 43.47 4.84 -2.69
N GLY A 27 43.37 3.51 -2.63
CA GLY A 27 43.96 2.62 -3.61
C GLY A 27 43.35 2.75 -5.01
N TYR A 28 42.07 3.10 -5.08
CA TYR A 28 41.32 3.22 -6.34
C TYR A 28 41.14 4.68 -6.79
N PHE A 29 40.92 5.60 -5.86
CA PHE A 29 40.61 7.00 -6.13
C PHE A 29 41.50 7.95 -5.31
N LYS A 30 42.63 8.30 -5.87
CA LYS A 30 43.69 9.07 -5.16
C LYS A 30 43.26 10.47 -4.70
N ASN A 31 42.26 11.07 -5.37
CA ASN A 31 41.77 12.43 -5.08
C ASN A 31 40.39 12.41 -4.41
N GLY A 32 39.94 11.25 -3.91
CA GLY A 32 38.65 11.14 -3.23
C GLY A 32 38.69 11.79 -1.85
N LEU A 33 37.61 12.48 -1.51
CA LEU A 33 37.35 13.01 -0.16
C LEU A 33 36.42 12.08 0.57
N LEU A 34 36.85 11.54 1.71
CA LEU A 34 36.03 10.71 2.57
C LEU A 34 35.45 11.53 3.72
N PHE A 35 34.12 11.53 3.83
CA PHE A 35 33.38 12.12 4.94
C PHE A 35 32.79 10.99 5.77
N HIS A 36 32.71 11.20 7.08
CA HIS A 36 32.17 10.26 8.05
C HIS A 36 31.10 10.94 8.94
N PRO A 37 29.88 11.12 8.43
CA PRO A 37 28.83 11.86 9.13
C PRO A 37 28.30 11.17 10.40
N SER A 38 28.32 9.84 10.44
CA SER A 38 27.96 9.02 11.61
C SER A 38 28.80 7.74 11.66
N THR A 39 28.77 7.01 12.78
CA THR A 39 29.59 5.81 12.99
C THR A 39 29.39 4.71 11.96
N ASP A 40 28.23 4.64 11.35
CA ASP A 40 27.80 3.62 10.38
C ASP A 40 27.73 4.15 8.94
N PHE A 41 27.91 5.45 8.71
CA PHE A 41 27.67 6.08 7.42
C PHE A 41 28.90 6.82 6.89
N PHE A 42 29.30 6.45 5.66
CA PHE A 42 30.46 7.00 4.98
C PHE A 42 30.06 7.57 3.62
N VAL A 43 30.61 8.71 3.29
CA VAL A 43 30.42 9.38 2.00
C VAL A 43 31.77 9.60 1.34
N LEU A 44 31.95 8.98 0.18
CA LEU A 44 33.12 9.21 -0.66
C LEU A 44 32.75 10.14 -1.83
N ALA A 45 33.30 11.35 -1.86
CA ALA A 45 33.19 12.25 -2.99
C ALA A 45 34.41 12.08 -3.91
N ILE A 46 34.13 11.85 -5.20
CA ILE A 46 35.15 11.57 -6.21
C ILE A 46 34.93 12.55 -7.36
N ASP A 47 36.01 13.25 -7.78
CA ASP A 47 36.00 13.99 -9.03
C ASP A 47 36.17 13.00 -10.20
N VAL A 48 35.16 12.89 -11.03
CA VAL A 48 35.13 11.94 -12.17
C VAL A 48 35.52 12.59 -13.50
N SER A 49 35.87 13.88 -13.50
CA SER A 49 36.26 14.62 -14.71
C SER A 49 37.43 13.96 -15.47
N ASP A 50 38.33 13.30 -14.74
CA ASP A 50 39.50 12.62 -15.28
C ASP A 50 39.38 11.09 -15.39
N ILE A 51 38.23 10.51 -14.97
CA ILE A 51 38.06 9.03 -14.88
C ILE A 51 37.07 8.53 -15.93
N ARG A 52 37.63 8.01 -17.04
CA ARG A 52 36.78 7.27 -18.01
C ARG A 52 36.24 6.02 -17.39
N ASN A 53 34.91 5.83 -17.46
CA ASN A 53 34.18 4.66 -16.90
C ASN A 53 34.25 4.56 -15.36
N ALA A 54 34.18 5.67 -14.63
CA ALA A 54 34.16 5.68 -13.16
C ALA A 54 33.09 4.73 -12.57
N ASP A 55 31.91 4.69 -13.17
CA ASP A 55 30.81 3.80 -12.76
C ASP A 55 31.20 2.32 -12.87
N LYS A 56 31.86 1.93 -13.97
CA LYS A 56 32.28 0.56 -14.18
C LYS A 56 33.40 0.17 -13.21
N ILE A 57 34.35 1.08 -12.97
CA ILE A 57 35.42 0.86 -12.00
C ILE A 57 34.85 0.70 -10.60
N ALA A 58 33.89 1.54 -10.21
CA ALA A 58 33.23 1.43 -8.92
C ALA A 58 32.44 0.12 -8.79
N GLN A 59 31.70 -0.29 -9.83
CA GLN A 59 30.98 -1.56 -9.84
C GLN A 59 31.92 -2.77 -9.70
N ASP A 60 32.97 -2.83 -10.53
CA ASP A 60 33.95 -3.92 -10.50
C ASP A 60 34.63 -4.02 -9.12
N MET A 61 35.01 -2.88 -8.56
CA MET A 61 35.62 -2.79 -7.24
C MET A 61 34.68 -3.28 -6.14
N ILE A 62 33.40 -2.83 -6.13
CA ILE A 62 32.45 -3.21 -5.08
C ILE A 62 32.09 -4.68 -5.18
N GLN A 63 31.87 -5.21 -6.37
CA GLN A 63 31.49 -6.60 -6.56
C GLN A 63 32.61 -7.60 -6.24
N ASN A 64 33.84 -7.24 -6.54
CA ASN A 64 34.95 -8.15 -6.45
C ASN A 64 35.85 -7.90 -5.23
N ASP A 65 36.28 -6.66 -5.01
CA ASP A 65 37.32 -6.35 -4.03
C ASP A 65 36.75 -5.90 -2.69
N PHE A 66 35.69 -5.05 -2.69
CA PHE A 66 35.07 -4.60 -1.46
C PHE A 66 34.48 -5.76 -0.69
N LYS A 67 33.69 -6.60 -1.35
CA LYS A 67 33.08 -7.78 -0.74
C LYS A 67 34.13 -8.67 -0.09
N ARG A 68 35.21 -8.99 -0.82
CA ARG A 68 36.32 -9.83 -0.32
C ARG A 68 37.04 -9.18 0.86
N HIS A 69 37.28 -7.86 0.80
CA HIS A 69 38.03 -7.14 1.82
C HIS A 69 37.26 -6.98 3.13
N PHE A 70 35.93 -6.71 3.05
CA PHE A 70 35.07 -6.46 4.20
C PHE A 70 34.24 -7.67 4.68
N GLU A 71 34.23 -8.78 3.95
CA GLU A 71 33.55 -10.01 4.34
C GLU A 71 34.05 -10.59 5.68
N THR A 72 35.34 -10.40 5.98
CA THR A 72 35.96 -10.81 7.24
C THR A 72 35.36 -10.13 8.47
N TYR A 73 34.81 -8.93 8.33
CA TYR A 73 34.20 -8.17 9.43
C TYR A 73 32.75 -8.55 9.68
N LYS A 74 32.13 -9.34 8.78
CA LYS A 74 30.71 -9.76 8.84
C LYS A 74 29.72 -8.61 9.06
N LEU A 75 30.04 -7.43 8.54
CA LEU A 75 29.22 -6.24 8.63
C LEU A 75 28.34 -6.13 7.38
N PRO A 76 27.02 -6.26 7.50
CA PRO A 76 26.11 -6.05 6.37
C PRO A 76 26.18 -4.56 5.94
N TYR A 77 26.05 -4.31 4.65
CA TYR A 77 26.19 -2.97 4.10
C TYR A 77 25.21 -2.70 2.96
N LYS A 78 24.98 -1.42 2.68
CA LYS A 78 24.30 -0.92 1.48
C LYS A 78 25.14 0.21 0.89
N ILE A 79 25.37 0.16 -0.42
CA ILE A 79 26.14 1.18 -1.14
C ILE A 79 25.25 1.82 -2.21
N VAL A 80 25.17 3.15 -2.20
CA VAL A 80 24.49 3.93 -3.24
C VAL A 80 25.48 4.91 -3.86
N MET A 81 25.56 4.91 -5.18
CA MET A 81 26.37 5.83 -5.95
C MET A 81 25.47 6.86 -6.65
N PHE A 82 25.81 8.13 -6.49
CA PHE A 82 25.12 9.26 -7.11
C PHE A 82 26.06 9.94 -8.10
N ASN A 83 25.58 10.17 -9.32
CA ASN A 83 26.34 10.83 -10.38
C ASN A 83 26.15 12.35 -10.38
N HIS A 84 25.04 12.83 -9.77
CA HIS A 84 24.70 14.23 -9.63
C HIS A 84 24.12 14.50 -8.25
N LEU A 85 24.50 15.62 -7.63
CA LEU A 85 23.99 16.05 -6.32
C LEU A 85 23.56 17.52 -6.34
N ASP A 86 23.43 18.12 -7.51
CA ASP A 86 23.16 19.57 -7.70
C ASP A 86 21.84 20.03 -7.08
N PHE A 87 20.94 19.07 -6.74
CA PHE A 87 19.66 19.32 -6.12
C PHE A 87 19.64 19.12 -4.60
N CYS A 88 20.77 18.68 -4.00
CA CYS A 88 20.90 18.58 -2.55
C CYS A 88 21.48 19.89 -2.00
N GLU A 89 20.66 20.69 -1.35
CA GLU A 89 21.06 21.97 -0.78
C GLU A 89 21.72 21.83 0.60
N ASN A 90 21.45 20.72 1.29
CA ASN A 90 21.92 20.46 2.63
C ASN A 90 22.09 18.96 2.92
N LEU A 91 22.68 18.65 4.07
CA LEU A 91 22.96 17.28 4.50
C LEU A 91 21.67 16.46 4.76
N GLU A 92 20.61 17.08 5.21
CA GLU A 92 19.33 16.41 5.48
C GLU A 92 18.70 15.88 4.20
N GLN A 93 18.64 16.69 3.15
CA GLN A 93 18.16 16.27 1.82
C GLN A 93 19.03 15.15 1.23
N PHE A 94 20.34 15.20 1.50
CA PHE A 94 21.25 14.15 1.07
C PHE A 94 20.97 12.82 1.80
N TYR A 95 20.69 12.84 3.10
CA TYR A 95 20.29 11.66 3.85
C TYR A 95 18.95 11.10 3.38
N GLU A 96 17.98 11.95 3.10
CA GLU A 96 16.70 11.53 2.54
C GLU A 96 16.87 10.83 1.20
N LEU A 97 17.70 11.40 0.31
CA LEU A 97 18.02 10.80 -0.98
C LEU A 97 18.68 9.43 -0.82
N PHE A 98 19.69 9.34 0.05
CA PHE A 98 20.34 8.06 0.32
C PHE A 98 19.35 7.02 0.85
N ASN A 99 18.56 7.36 1.85
CA ASN A 99 17.59 6.45 2.46
C ASN A 99 16.53 5.98 1.45
N PHE A 100 16.05 6.88 0.61
CA PHE A 100 15.07 6.53 -0.43
C PHE A 100 15.55 5.38 -1.32
N PHE A 101 16.84 5.37 -1.69
CA PHE A 101 17.41 4.31 -2.51
C PHE A 101 17.91 3.12 -1.70
N ALA A 102 18.40 3.34 -0.48
CA ALA A 102 18.98 2.29 0.35
C ALA A 102 17.91 1.45 1.09
N GLU A 103 16.79 2.04 1.52
CA GLU A 103 15.75 1.31 2.25
C GLU A 103 15.25 0.05 1.52
N PRO A 104 14.87 0.10 0.22
CA PRO A 104 14.37 -1.07 -0.50
C PRO A 104 15.47 -2.06 -0.93
N MET A 105 16.75 -1.73 -0.73
CA MET A 105 17.85 -2.60 -1.14
C MET A 105 18.05 -3.76 -0.16
N GLU A 106 18.38 -4.93 -0.71
CA GLU A 106 18.90 -6.04 0.11
C GLU A 106 20.27 -5.68 0.70
N LEU A 107 20.62 -6.31 1.83
CA LEU A 107 21.92 -6.17 2.44
C LEU A 107 23.04 -6.71 1.52
N ASN A 108 24.22 -6.16 1.67
CA ASN A 108 25.42 -6.48 0.87
C ASN A 108 25.23 -6.19 -0.62
N ASN A 109 24.44 -5.17 -0.95
CA ASN A 109 24.14 -4.79 -2.32
C ASN A 109 24.62 -3.36 -2.65
N PHE A 110 24.67 -3.11 -3.95
CA PHE A 110 25.11 -1.83 -4.54
C PHE A 110 24.07 -1.35 -5.54
N ARG A 111 23.84 -0.02 -5.58
CA ARG A 111 23.02 0.65 -6.58
C ARG A 111 23.73 1.89 -7.13
N SER A 112 23.76 2.04 -8.44
CA SER A 112 24.11 3.30 -9.11
C SER A 112 22.84 3.99 -9.54
N CYS A 113 22.68 5.27 -9.17
CA CYS A 113 21.50 6.07 -9.50
C CYS A 113 21.71 6.79 -10.82
N ASP A 114 20.69 6.73 -11.67
CA ASP A 114 20.63 7.42 -12.95
C ASP A 114 19.60 8.59 -12.93
N THR A 115 19.42 9.25 -14.08
CA THR A 115 18.49 10.38 -14.21
C THR A 115 17.03 9.99 -13.90
N ALA A 116 16.62 8.76 -14.20
CA ALA A 116 15.28 8.28 -13.91
C ALA A 116 15.06 8.09 -12.39
N ASP A 117 16.10 7.65 -11.69
CA ASP A 117 16.10 7.53 -10.24
C ASP A 117 15.87 8.90 -9.57
N TYR A 118 16.59 9.93 -10.00
CA TYR A 118 16.41 11.29 -9.46
C TYR A 118 15.00 11.82 -9.70
N LYS A 119 14.45 11.59 -10.88
CA LYS A 119 13.06 11.93 -11.16
C LYS A 119 12.10 11.22 -10.20
N SER A 120 12.31 9.92 -9.96
CA SER A 120 11.51 9.13 -9.01
C SER A 120 11.57 9.70 -7.59
N PHE A 121 12.75 10.14 -7.14
CA PHE A 121 12.89 10.80 -5.84
C PHE A 121 12.15 12.14 -5.77
N HIS A 122 12.26 12.98 -6.79
CA HIS A 122 11.52 14.25 -6.86
C HIS A 122 10.02 14.04 -6.88
N ASP A 123 9.53 13.08 -7.67
CA ASP A 123 8.12 12.72 -7.71
C ASP A 123 7.61 12.26 -6.33
N MET A 124 8.41 11.48 -5.60
CA MET A 124 8.09 11.06 -4.24
C MET A 124 8.09 12.23 -3.25
N LYS A 125 9.05 13.15 -3.32
CA LYS A 125 9.09 14.36 -2.48
C LYS A 125 7.87 15.25 -2.73
N TYR A 126 7.53 15.47 -4.01
CA TYR A 126 6.32 16.22 -4.37
C TYR A 126 5.07 15.54 -3.83
N LEU A 127 4.93 14.23 -4.03
CA LEU A 127 3.80 13.45 -3.52
C LEU A 127 3.69 13.54 -1.99
N SER A 128 4.81 13.40 -1.27
CA SER A 128 4.85 13.53 0.20
C SER A 128 4.39 14.91 0.67
N ALA A 129 4.84 15.98 0.00
CA ALA A 129 4.42 17.34 0.30
C ALA A 129 2.91 17.55 0.06
N GLN A 130 2.36 17.00 -1.04
CA GLN A 130 0.92 17.07 -1.34
C GLN A 130 0.10 16.29 -0.30
N LEU A 131 0.52 15.09 0.09
CA LEU A 131 -0.15 14.30 1.13
C LEU A 131 -0.17 15.03 2.47
N LYS A 132 0.94 15.66 2.85
CA LYS A 132 1.03 16.48 4.05
C LYS A 132 0.06 17.65 4.00
N ASP A 133 0.03 18.38 2.90
CA ASP A 133 -0.86 19.52 2.74
C ASP A 133 -2.35 19.10 2.77
N ILE A 134 -2.72 17.99 2.11
CA ILE A 134 -4.08 17.43 2.20
C ILE A 134 -4.41 17.07 3.66
N ALA A 135 -3.49 16.46 4.39
CA ALA A 135 -3.72 16.03 5.76
C ALA A 135 -3.89 17.21 6.73
N GLU A 136 -3.07 18.25 6.60
CA GLU A 136 -3.04 19.39 7.51
C GLU A 136 -4.05 20.50 7.13
N ASN A 137 -4.24 20.76 5.84
CA ASN A 137 -5.00 21.91 5.34
C ASN A 137 -6.23 21.54 4.49
N GLY A 138 -6.32 20.26 4.02
CA GLY A 138 -7.41 19.83 3.15
C GLY A 138 -8.77 19.79 3.85
N SER A 139 -9.81 20.16 3.12
CA SER A 139 -11.20 19.98 3.54
C SER A 139 -11.64 18.51 3.31
N LEU A 140 -12.84 18.14 3.78
CA LEU A 140 -13.44 16.84 3.44
C LEU A 140 -13.88 16.73 1.96
N ASP A 141 -13.82 17.85 1.24
CA ASP A 141 -14.12 17.94 -0.20
C ASP A 141 -12.88 18.28 -1.04
N ASP A 142 -11.66 18.03 -0.52
CA ASP A 142 -10.40 18.33 -1.23
C ASP A 142 -10.41 17.73 -2.64
N GLU A 143 -10.29 18.58 -3.66
CA GLU A 143 -10.45 18.21 -5.07
C GLU A 143 -9.33 17.27 -5.57
N ARG A 144 -8.20 17.24 -4.88
CA ARG A 144 -7.08 16.34 -5.21
C ARG A 144 -7.38 14.88 -4.90
N VAL A 145 -8.29 14.61 -3.96
CA VAL A 145 -8.68 13.25 -3.56
C VAL A 145 -9.94 12.86 -4.31
N LEU A 146 -9.83 11.90 -5.20
CA LEU A 146 -10.94 11.42 -6.03
C LEU A 146 -11.43 10.06 -5.53
N VAL A 147 -12.74 9.86 -5.63
CA VAL A 147 -13.36 8.54 -5.43
C VAL A 147 -13.58 7.90 -6.78
N TYR A 148 -12.90 6.81 -7.01
CA TYR A 148 -13.25 5.83 -8.03
C TYR A 148 -14.03 4.72 -7.36
N CYS A 149 -14.76 3.95 -8.13
CA CYS A 149 -15.40 2.75 -7.60
C CYS A 149 -15.28 1.60 -8.59
N GLN A 150 -15.29 0.39 -8.08
CA GLN A 150 -15.42 -0.79 -8.91
C GLN A 150 -16.76 -1.47 -8.63
N PRO A 151 -17.66 -1.54 -9.64
CA PRO A 151 -18.94 -2.23 -9.50
C PRO A 151 -18.75 -3.70 -9.14
N VAL A 152 -19.56 -4.19 -8.21
CA VAL A 152 -19.57 -5.57 -7.74
C VAL A 152 -20.87 -6.22 -8.18
N ARG A 153 -20.75 -7.32 -8.93
CA ARG A 153 -21.90 -8.08 -9.44
C ARG A 153 -22.50 -8.96 -8.35
N ASN A 154 -23.76 -8.80 -8.08
CA ASN A 154 -24.55 -9.71 -7.25
C ASN A 154 -24.95 -10.93 -8.09
N VAL A 155 -24.41 -12.11 -7.77
CA VAL A 155 -24.65 -13.35 -8.54
C VAL A 155 -26.11 -13.79 -8.46
N ASN A 156 -26.72 -13.69 -7.27
CA ASN A 156 -28.07 -14.16 -7.03
C ASN A 156 -29.13 -13.26 -7.67
N ALA A 157 -28.92 -11.94 -7.65
CA ALA A 157 -29.82 -10.97 -8.24
C ALA A 157 -29.56 -10.72 -9.72
N GLY A 158 -28.38 -11.05 -10.20
CA GLY A 158 -27.95 -10.84 -11.59
C GLY A 158 -27.71 -9.38 -11.98
N ASN A 159 -27.64 -8.47 -11.00
CA ASN A 159 -27.46 -7.04 -11.16
C ASN A 159 -26.21 -6.53 -10.44
N TYR A 160 -25.99 -5.19 -10.49
CA TYR A 160 -24.97 -4.48 -9.74
C TYR A 160 -25.69 -3.59 -8.71
N ASP A 161 -25.58 -3.93 -7.46
CA ASP A 161 -26.19 -3.20 -6.34
C ASP A 161 -25.16 -2.84 -5.25
N THR A 162 -23.90 -3.12 -5.50
CA THR A 162 -22.79 -2.93 -4.57
C THR A 162 -21.56 -2.47 -5.35
N ALA A 163 -20.69 -1.67 -4.72
CA ALA A 163 -19.41 -1.25 -5.30
C ALA A 163 -18.37 -1.10 -4.21
N GLU A 164 -17.09 -1.18 -4.59
CA GLU A 164 -15.95 -0.82 -3.73
C GLU A 164 -15.46 0.57 -4.09
N ALA A 165 -15.33 1.46 -3.09
CA ALA A 165 -14.75 2.78 -3.24
C ALA A 165 -13.22 2.70 -3.20
N LEU A 166 -12.59 3.25 -4.23
CA LEU A 166 -11.16 3.18 -4.45
C LEU A 166 -10.57 4.59 -4.56
N MET A 167 -9.68 4.92 -3.65
CA MET A 167 -9.01 6.21 -3.63
C MET A 167 -8.11 6.43 -4.84
N ARG A 168 -8.13 7.65 -5.39
CA ARG A 168 -7.15 8.15 -6.37
C ARG A 168 -6.75 9.56 -5.98
N LEU A 169 -5.52 9.95 -6.34
CA LEU A 169 -5.14 11.36 -6.24
C LEU A 169 -4.99 11.93 -7.64
N ASN A 170 -5.44 13.16 -7.83
CA ASN A 170 -5.18 13.94 -9.03
C ASN A 170 -4.38 15.18 -8.67
N LEU A 171 -3.09 15.14 -8.93
CA LEU A 171 -2.15 16.19 -8.54
C LEU A 171 -1.72 17.00 -9.75
N LYS A 172 -1.55 18.30 -9.56
CA LYS A 172 -1.29 19.27 -10.64
C LYS A 172 -0.10 18.87 -11.53
N ASP A 173 1.01 18.44 -10.92
CA ASP A 173 2.26 18.24 -11.66
C ASP A 173 2.47 16.80 -12.11
N THR A 174 1.82 15.83 -11.47
CA THR A 174 1.95 14.40 -11.78
C THR A 174 0.69 13.75 -12.35
N GLY A 175 -0.44 14.48 -12.35
CA GLY A 175 -1.75 13.95 -12.77
C GLY A 175 -2.25 12.87 -11.82
N MET A 176 -2.83 11.81 -12.40
CA MET A 176 -3.44 10.70 -11.65
C MET A 176 -2.37 9.86 -10.95
N VAL A 177 -2.50 9.71 -9.62
CA VAL A 177 -1.64 8.87 -8.78
C VAL A 177 -2.49 7.74 -8.19
N TYR A 178 -1.98 6.51 -8.31
CA TYR A 178 -2.67 5.28 -7.89
C TYR A 178 -2.31 4.87 -6.47
N PRO A 179 -3.17 4.12 -5.76
CA PRO A 179 -3.05 3.75 -4.36
C PRO A 179 -1.69 3.14 -3.96
N ASN A 180 -1.17 2.24 -4.78
CA ASN A 180 0.11 1.56 -4.53
C ASN A 180 1.31 2.51 -4.40
N ARG A 181 1.22 3.74 -4.91
CA ARG A 181 2.27 4.75 -4.79
C ARG A 181 2.12 5.64 -3.56
N PHE A 182 0.91 5.94 -3.14
CA PHE A 182 0.70 6.95 -2.09
C PHE A 182 0.20 6.37 -0.76
N ILE A 183 -0.54 5.26 -0.74
CA ILE A 183 -1.05 4.67 0.52
C ILE A 183 0.10 4.31 1.48
N PRO A 184 1.16 3.57 1.06
CA PRO A 184 2.25 3.26 1.98
C PRO A 184 2.95 4.50 2.53
N LEU A 185 3.06 5.56 1.71
CA LEU A 185 3.65 6.82 2.12
C LEU A 185 2.75 7.58 3.10
N ALA A 186 1.43 7.57 2.85
CA ALA A 186 0.44 8.20 3.72
C ALA A 186 0.33 7.48 5.08
N GLU A 187 0.40 6.15 5.10
CA GLU A 187 0.44 5.35 6.34
C GLU A 187 1.72 5.61 7.15
N LYS A 188 2.89 5.54 6.51
CA LYS A 188 4.20 5.81 7.15
C LYS A 188 4.23 7.17 7.85
N ASN A 189 3.57 8.18 7.26
CA ASN A 189 3.57 9.56 7.77
C ASN A 189 2.32 9.92 8.59
N GLY A 190 1.38 8.99 8.78
CA GLY A 190 0.15 9.25 9.56
C GLY A 190 -0.89 10.12 8.84
N TYR A 191 -0.80 10.25 7.50
CA TYR A 191 -1.72 11.07 6.71
C TYR A 191 -2.94 10.29 6.20
N ILE A 192 -2.90 8.96 6.26
CA ILE A 192 -3.93 8.08 5.67
C ILE A 192 -5.31 8.34 6.25
N HIS A 193 -5.43 8.56 7.56
CA HIS A 193 -6.70 8.81 8.23
C HIS A 193 -7.50 9.96 7.61
N LYS A 194 -6.85 11.10 7.35
CA LYS A 194 -7.52 12.24 6.70
C LYS A 194 -8.00 11.91 5.30
N LEU A 195 -7.19 11.20 4.53
CA LEU A 195 -7.55 10.77 3.17
C LEU A 195 -8.78 9.86 3.19
N SER A 196 -8.82 8.88 4.09
CA SER A 196 -9.93 7.95 4.22
C SER A 196 -11.22 8.64 4.66
N MET A 197 -11.14 9.64 5.55
CA MET A 197 -12.30 10.46 5.92
C MET A 197 -12.82 11.31 4.74
N ILE A 198 -11.94 11.79 3.86
CA ILE A 198 -12.34 12.47 2.62
C ILE A 198 -13.05 11.47 1.69
N ILE A 199 -12.52 10.27 1.51
CA ILE A 199 -13.14 9.22 0.69
C ILE A 199 -14.51 8.86 1.25
N LEU A 200 -14.62 8.61 2.56
CA LEU A 200 -15.90 8.32 3.21
C LEU A 200 -16.92 9.43 2.95
N ASN A 201 -16.52 10.70 3.15
CA ASN A 201 -17.42 11.84 2.93
C ASN A 201 -17.92 11.92 1.49
N LYS A 202 -17.03 11.81 0.51
CA LYS A 202 -17.39 11.86 -0.91
C LYS A 202 -18.22 10.64 -1.34
N THR A 203 -17.91 9.46 -0.81
CA THR A 203 -18.69 8.24 -1.03
C THR A 203 -20.11 8.39 -0.49
N CYS A 204 -20.27 8.87 0.75
CA CYS A 204 -21.59 9.13 1.32
C CYS A 204 -22.39 10.13 0.48
N ARG A 205 -21.77 11.21 0.00
CA ARG A 205 -22.43 12.18 -0.88
C ARG A 205 -22.92 11.53 -2.18
N ALA A 206 -22.08 10.74 -2.83
CA ALA A 206 -22.48 10.03 -4.05
C ALA A 206 -23.62 9.02 -3.80
N ILE A 207 -23.58 8.27 -2.69
CA ILE A 207 -24.68 7.37 -2.29
C ILE A 207 -25.97 8.17 -2.18
N ARG A 208 -25.95 9.31 -1.50
CA ARG A 208 -27.11 10.15 -1.32
C ARG A 208 -27.67 10.65 -2.66
N GLU A 209 -26.80 11.11 -3.56
CA GLU A 209 -27.19 11.54 -4.91
C GLU A 209 -27.87 10.40 -5.69
N PHE A 210 -27.32 9.18 -5.67
CA PHE A 210 -27.93 8.03 -6.33
C PHE A 210 -29.31 7.68 -5.75
N GLN A 211 -29.47 7.75 -4.42
CA GLN A 211 -30.75 7.51 -3.77
C GLN A 211 -31.79 8.58 -4.15
N ASP A 212 -31.38 9.86 -4.20
CA ASP A 212 -32.25 10.97 -4.60
C ASP A 212 -32.65 10.90 -6.08
N GLU A 213 -31.77 10.34 -6.95
CA GLU A 213 -32.05 10.06 -8.36
C GLU A 213 -32.87 8.77 -8.56
N GLY A 214 -33.15 7.99 -7.50
CA GLY A 214 -33.99 6.79 -7.56
C GLY A 214 -33.26 5.55 -8.05
N TYR A 215 -31.94 5.43 -7.79
CA TYR A 215 -31.21 4.21 -8.09
C TYR A 215 -31.20 3.21 -6.92
N GLN A 216 -31.24 1.93 -7.25
CA GLN A 216 -31.10 0.83 -6.27
C GLN A 216 -29.61 0.60 -5.97
N LEU A 217 -29.17 1.01 -4.79
CA LEU A 217 -27.82 0.76 -4.29
C LEU A 217 -27.92 0.14 -2.89
N SER A 218 -27.44 -1.09 -2.76
CA SER A 218 -27.41 -1.79 -1.48
C SER A 218 -26.31 -1.21 -0.59
N ARG A 219 -25.09 -1.05 -1.12
CA ARG A 219 -23.98 -0.51 -0.34
C ARG A 219 -22.75 -0.15 -1.19
N VAL A 220 -21.89 0.70 -0.61
CA VAL A 220 -20.52 0.95 -1.10
C VAL A 220 -19.56 0.67 0.04
N SER A 221 -18.53 -0.14 -0.23
CA SER A 221 -17.47 -0.42 0.75
C SER A 221 -16.34 0.60 0.66
N VAL A 222 -15.75 0.89 1.83
CA VAL A 222 -14.60 1.79 2.00
C VAL A 222 -13.53 1.05 2.79
N ASN A 223 -12.28 1.16 2.34
CA ASN A 223 -11.12 0.56 2.97
C ASN A 223 -10.61 1.39 4.15
N PHE A 224 -10.29 0.75 5.27
CA PHE A 224 -9.63 1.35 6.41
C PHE A 224 -8.50 0.47 6.93
N SER A 225 -7.35 1.05 7.17
CA SER A 225 -6.21 0.35 7.76
C SER A 225 -6.40 0.16 9.28
N ILE A 226 -5.74 -0.86 9.84
CA ILE A 226 -5.76 -1.11 11.29
C ILE A 226 -5.18 0.09 12.06
N SER A 227 -4.20 0.80 11.50
CA SER A 227 -3.63 1.99 12.12
C SER A 227 -4.66 3.11 12.28
N GLU A 228 -5.56 3.28 11.32
CA GLU A 228 -6.65 4.27 11.41
C GLU A 228 -7.67 3.89 12.48
N LEU A 229 -8.03 2.62 12.54
CA LEU A 229 -8.96 2.10 13.55
C LEU A 229 -8.46 2.31 14.98
N SER A 230 -7.13 2.45 15.19
CA SER A 230 -6.54 2.71 16.50
C SER A 230 -6.77 4.12 17.01
N SER A 231 -7.17 5.07 16.16
CA SER A 231 -7.51 6.43 16.58
C SER A 231 -8.71 6.43 17.53
N LYS A 232 -8.59 7.15 18.65
CA LYS A 232 -9.66 7.25 19.65
C LYS A 232 -10.93 7.90 19.08
N ASN A 233 -10.78 8.82 18.14
CA ASN A 233 -11.88 9.60 17.58
C ASN A 233 -12.46 8.96 16.32
N PHE A 234 -11.87 7.89 15.82
CA PHE A 234 -12.23 7.28 14.54
C PHE A 234 -13.75 7.04 14.39
N MET A 235 -14.36 6.35 15.35
CA MET A 235 -15.78 6.01 15.28
C MET A 235 -16.70 7.24 15.36
N GLU A 236 -16.30 8.25 16.11
CA GLU A 236 -17.06 9.50 16.20
C GLU A 236 -16.99 10.29 14.89
N GLU A 237 -15.80 10.41 14.30
CA GLU A 237 -15.63 11.08 12.99
C GLU A 237 -16.36 10.32 11.87
N PHE A 238 -16.26 8.99 11.87
CA PHE A 238 -16.98 8.14 10.93
C PHE A 238 -18.49 8.37 11.01
N ARG A 239 -19.05 8.30 12.22
CA ARG A 239 -20.49 8.51 12.48
C ARG A 239 -20.92 9.90 12.02
N GLN A 240 -20.22 10.95 12.41
CA GLN A 240 -20.53 12.33 12.05
C GLN A 240 -20.54 12.56 10.54
N ILE A 241 -19.63 11.92 9.79
CA ILE A 241 -19.58 12.04 8.33
C ILE A 241 -20.81 11.37 7.71
N VAL A 242 -21.16 10.15 8.13
CA VAL A 242 -22.32 9.44 7.58
C VAL A 242 -23.62 10.17 7.89
N GLU A 243 -23.82 10.58 9.15
CA GLU A 243 -25.02 11.32 9.59
C GLU A 243 -25.17 12.68 8.88
N ARG A 244 -24.06 13.42 8.73
CA ARG A 244 -24.06 14.72 8.05
C ARG A 244 -24.50 14.63 6.59
N ASN A 245 -24.16 13.55 5.90
CA ASN A 245 -24.57 13.33 4.51
C ASN A 245 -25.97 12.71 4.41
N GLY A 246 -26.64 12.41 5.52
CA GLY A 246 -27.99 11.85 5.54
C GLY A 246 -28.11 10.45 4.90
N VAL A 247 -27.05 9.66 5.03
CA VAL A 247 -26.94 8.32 4.47
C VAL A 247 -27.24 7.29 5.55
N ASP A 248 -27.94 6.23 5.21
CA ASP A 248 -28.17 5.10 6.12
C ASP A 248 -26.89 4.29 6.28
N PHE A 249 -26.51 3.96 7.52
CA PHE A 249 -25.34 3.14 7.83
C PHE A 249 -25.34 1.78 7.12
N HIS A 250 -26.47 1.20 6.82
CA HIS A 250 -26.60 -0.05 6.07
C HIS A 250 -26.10 0.05 4.63
N THR A 251 -26.01 1.26 4.07
CA THR A 251 -25.48 1.50 2.71
C THR A 251 -23.98 1.68 2.67
N ILE A 252 -23.32 1.64 3.83
CA ILE A 252 -21.86 1.66 3.95
C ILE A 252 -21.36 0.28 4.37
N ALA A 253 -20.30 -0.17 3.73
CA ALA A 253 -19.51 -1.29 4.22
C ALA A 253 -18.09 -0.84 4.52
N VAL A 254 -17.44 -1.51 5.47
CA VAL A 254 -16.06 -1.27 5.85
C VAL A 254 -15.23 -2.51 5.53
N GLU A 255 -14.17 -2.33 4.78
CA GLU A 255 -13.21 -3.38 4.45
C GLU A 255 -12.03 -3.33 5.42
N LEU A 256 -11.70 -4.48 5.99
CA LEU A 256 -10.68 -4.66 7.01
C LEU A 256 -9.73 -5.77 6.58
N THR A 257 -8.42 -5.51 6.63
CA THR A 257 -7.40 -6.53 6.40
C THR A 257 -7.22 -7.43 7.62
N GLU A 258 -6.62 -8.61 7.44
CA GLU A 258 -6.30 -9.50 8.55
C GLU A 258 -5.33 -8.84 9.55
N SER A 259 -5.60 -9.03 10.85
CA SER A 259 -4.72 -8.55 11.92
C SER A 259 -3.47 -9.42 12.05
N ARG A 260 -2.30 -8.77 12.24
CA ARG A 260 -1.00 -9.45 12.30
C ARG A 260 -0.64 -10.00 13.69
N ASN A 261 -1.19 -9.41 14.74
CA ASN A 261 -0.88 -9.76 16.13
C ASN A 261 -2.12 -9.67 17.05
N ASP A 262 -1.99 -10.07 18.31
CA ASP A 262 -3.12 -10.14 19.24
C ASP A 262 -3.69 -8.77 19.60
N THR A 263 -2.84 -7.75 19.72
CA THR A 263 -3.28 -6.38 20.08
C THR A 263 -4.12 -5.77 18.94
N GLU A 264 -3.69 -5.97 17.69
CA GLU A 264 -4.46 -5.54 16.52
C GLU A 264 -5.80 -6.30 16.43
N TYR A 265 -5.80 -7.59 16.75
CA TYR A 265 -7.00 -8.40 16.72
C TYR A 265 -8.07 -7.91 17.71
N GLU A 266 -7.70 -7.63 18.96
CA GLU A 266 -8.64 -7.10 19.96
C GLU A 266 -9.24 -5.76 19.54
N LEU A 267 -8.40 -4.87 18.98
CA LEU A 267 -8.85 -3.60 18.42
C LEU A 267 -9.86 -3.81 17.27
N VAL A 268 -9.54 -4.68 16.30
CA VAL A 268 -10.42 -4.96 15.16
C VAL A 268 -11.73 -5.55 15.65
N LEU A 269 -11.70 -6.46 16.60
CA LEU A 269 -12.92 -7.06 17.20
C LEU A 269 -13.83 -5.99 17.82
N ASP A 270 -13.27 -5.07 18.60
CA ASP A 270 -14.02 -3.96 19.22
C ASP A 270 -14.64 -3.06 18.13
N ARG A 271 -13.88 -2.70 17.10
CA ARG A 271 -14.37 -1.86 16.00
C ARG A 271 -15.46 -2.56 15.18
N VAL A 272 -15.30 -3.84 14.89
CA VAL A 272 -16.35 -4.63 14.20
C VAL A 272 -17.65 -4.61 15.01
N MET A 273 -17.61 -4.79 16.34
CA MET A 273 -18.79 -4.69 17.18
C MET A 273 -19.44 -3.30 17.13
N GLN A 274 -18.64 -2.24 17.14
CA GLN A 274 -19.13 -0.87 17.02
C GLN A 274 -19.77 -0.61 15.65
N PHE A 275 -19.14 -1.02 14.54
CA PHE A 275 -19.71 -0.92 13.21
C PHE A 275 -21.05 -1.66 13.10
N LYS A 276 -21.12 -2.89 13.62
CA LYS A 276 -22.37 -3.67 13.64
C LYS A 276 -23.47 -3.01 14.48
N SER A 277 -23.13 -2.37 15.59
CA SER A 277 -24.10 -1.63 16.40
C SER A 277 -24.73 -0.43 15.66
N LEU A 278 -24.01 0.12 14.69
CA LEU A 278 -24.50 1.16 13.80
C LEU A 278 -25.25 0.61 12.58
N GLY A 279 -25.16 -0.68 12.29
CA GLY A 279 -25.71 -1.30 11.11
C GLY A 279 -24.79 -1.30 9.88
N VAL A 280 -23.52 -0.92 10.05
CA VAL A 280 -22.51 -0.96 9.01
C VAL A 280 -22.10 -2.39 8.71
N CYS A 281 -22.06 -2.74 7.43
CA CYS A 281 -21.60 -4.04 6.97
C CYS A 281 -20.06 -4.14 7.04
N THR A 282 -19.53 -5.30 7.41
CA THR A 282 -18.09 -5.49 7.61
C THR A 282 -17.55 -6.59 6.71
N TYR A 283 -16.47 -6.29 5.98
CA TYR A 283 -15.82 -7.20 5.05
C TYR A 283 -14.42 -7.56 5.55
N LEU A 284 -14.06 -8.83 5.38
CA LEU A 284 -12.67 -9.27 5.46
C LEU A 284 -12.06 -9.16 4.08
N ASP A 285 -11.00 -8.38 3.96
CA ASP A 285 -10.28 -8.18 2.71
C ASP A 285 -9.06 -9.11 2.59
N ASP A 286 -8.60 -9.34 1.36
CA ASP A 286 -7.39 -10.08 1.00
C ASP A 286 -7.30 -11.52 1.56
N PHE A 287 -8.44 -12.23 1.76
CA PHE A 287 -8.41 -13.60 2.27
C PHE A 287 -7.63 -14.52 1.34
N GLY A 288 -6.59 -15.17 1.88
CA GLY A 288 -5.74 -16.12 1.17
C GLY A 288 -4.36 -15.60 0.76
N THR A 289 -4.04 -14.32 1.03
CA THR A 289 -2.72 -13.75 0.71
C THR A 289 -1.68 -13.94 1.82
N GLY A 290 -2.09 -14.34 3.02
CA GLY A 290 -1.22 -14.38 4.20
C GLY A 290 -1.47 -15.56 5.14
N TYR A 291 -1.11 -15.36 6.39
CA TYR A 291 -1.29 -16.33 7.46
C TYR A 291 -2.71 -16.22 8.03
N SER A 292 -3.71 -16.75 7.31
CA SER A 292 -5.09 -16.72 7.76
C SER A 292 -5.28 -17.56 9.03
N ASN A 293 -5.51 -16.86 10.16
CA ASN A 293 -5.89 -17.53 11.41
C ASN A 293 -7.41 -17.69 11.46
N PHE A 294 -7.88 -18.89 11.14
CA PHE A 294 -9.32 -19.19 11.08
C PHE A 294 -10.07 -18.88 12.38
N ASP A 295 -9.45 -19.17 13.53
CA ASP A 295 -10.10 -18.90 14.83
C ASP A 295 -10.41 -17.42 15.01
N ARG A 296 -9.49 -16.53 14.57
CA ARG A 296 -9.69 -15.08 14.60
C ARG A 296 -10.81 -14.65 13.64
N ILE A 297 -10.77 -15.13 12.39
CA ILE A 297 -11.79 -14.81 11.39
C ILE A 297 -13.17 -15.18 11.88
N LEU A 298 -13.34 -16.40 12.40
CA LEU A 298 -14.60 -16.88 12.91
C LEU A 298 -15.12 -16.07 14.11
N SER A 299 -14.22 -15.61 14.96
CA SER A 299 -14.57 -14.82 16.14
C SER A 299 -14.99 -13.39 15.81
N LEU A 300 -14.49 -12.80 14.71
CA LEU A 300 -14.86 -11.45 14.26
C LEU A 300 -16.31 -11.34 13.79
N LYS A 301 -16.93 -12.44 13.35
CA LYS A 301 -18.32 -12.48 12.85
C LYS A 301 -18.60 -11.41 11.78
N LEU A 302 -17.69 -11.28 10.83
CA LEU A 302 -17.83 -10.36 9.69
C LEU A 302 -19.01 -10.79 8.79
N ASP A 303 -19.42 -9.91 7.87
CA ASP A 303 -20.59 -10.19 7.02
C ASP A 303 -20.19 -10.78 5.67
N VAL A 304 -19.05 -10.35 5.12
CA VAL A 304 -18.53 -10.78 3.81
C VAL A 304 -17.06 -11.14 3.92
N VAL A 305 -16.64 -12.17 3.21
CA VAL A 305 -15.21 -12.51 3.01
C VAL A 305 -14.88 -12.31 1.54
N LYS A 306 -13.87 -11.48 1.25
CA LYS A 306 -13.34 -11.24 -0.09
C LYS A 306 -12.20 -12.21 -0.35
N PHE A 307 -12.38 -13.08 -1.30
CA PHE A 307 -11.36 -14.05 -1.74
C PHE A 307 -10.46 -13.37 -2.76
N ASP A 308 -9.20 -13.20 -2.37
CA ASP A 308 -8.21 -12.54 -3.22
C ASP A 308 -8.00 -13.27 -4.55
N ARG A 309 -7.67 -12.50 -5.57
CA ARG A 309 -7.35 -12.97 -6.92
C ARG A 309 -6.39 -14.15 -6.95
N ILE A 310 -5.44 -14.23 -6.01
CA ILE A 310 -4.42 -15.30 -5.99
C ILE A 310 -5.07 -16.68 -5.84
N LEU A 311 -6.13 -16.80 -5.03
CA LEU A 311 -6.88 -18.04 -4.85
C LEU A 311 -7.56 -18.47 -6.15
N LEU A 312 -8.14 -17.51 -6.88
CA LEU A 312 -8.77 -17.76 -8.17
C LEU A 312 -7.76 -18.15 -9.23
N LEU A 313 -6.59 -17.50 -9.27
CA LEU A 313 -5.50 -17.87 -10.16
C LEU A 313 -4.95 -19.28 -9.89
N MET A 314 -4.92 -19.70 -8.62
CA MET A 314 -4.56 -21.06 -8.25
C MET A 314 -5.63 -22.06 -8.71
N ALA A 315 -6.89 -21.78 -8.44
CA ALA A 315 -8.01 -22.61 -8.84
C ALA A 315 -8.14 -22.78 -10.37
N ASN A 316 -7.72 -21.79 -11.13
CA ASN A 316 -7.71 -21.85 -12.59
C ASN A 316 -6.64 -22.77 -13.17
N LYS A 317 -5.69 -23.27 -12.35
CA LYS A 317 -4.60 -24.14 -12.81
C LYS A 317 -4.92 -25.62 -12.74
N ASP A 318 -5.67 -26.05 -11.73
CA ASP A 318 -5.92 -27.48 -11.48
C ASP A 318 -7.18 -27.74 -10.64
N GLU A 319 -7.73 -28.94 -10.78
CA GLU A 319 -8.96 -29.38 -10.11
C GLU A 319 -8.82 -29.47 -8.57
N ASN A 320 -7.64 -29.77 -8.04
CA ASN A 320 -7.44 -29.85 -6.58
C ASN A 320 -7.54 -28.45 -5.96
N SER A 321 -6.97 -27.45 -6.61
CA SER A 321 -7.09 -26.05 -6.18
C SER A 321 -8.53 -25.57 -6.27
N GLN A 322 -9.29 -25.96 -7.30
CA GLN A 322 -10.73 -25.66 -7.38
C GLN A 322 -11.51 -26.34 -6.25
N PHE A 323 -11.20 -27.58 -5.92
CA PHE A 323 -11.83 -28.28 -4.82
C PHE A 323 -11.59 -27.55 -3.49
N ILE A 324 -10.36 -27.12 -3.22
CA ILE A 324 -10.01 -26.38 -2.00
C ILE A 324 -10.78 -25.03 -1.95
N LEU A 325 -10.82 -24.30 -3.06
CA LEU A 325 -11.54 -23.03 -3.16
C LEU A 325 -13.03 -23.21 -2.83
N ASN A 326 -13.66 -24.22 -3.45
CA ASN A 326 -15.07 -24.57 -3.20
C ASN A 326 -15.30 -24.96 -1.73
N TYR A 327 -14.37 -25.72 -1.13
CA TYR A 327 -14.46 -26.11 0.27
C TYR A 327 -14.46 -24.91 1.20
N PHE A 328 -13.55 -23.97 1.01
CA PHE A 328 -13.49 -22.73 1.81
C PHE A 328 -14.77 -21.90 1.64
N SER A 329 -15.19 -21.67 0.40
CA SER A 329 -16.43 -20.94 0.13
C SER A 329 -17.63 -21.58 0.82
N THR A 330 -17.79 -22.90 0.69
CA THR A 330 -18.86 -23.65 1.35
C THR A 330 -18.80 -23.54 2.87
N ALA A 331 -17.60 -23.58 3.46
CA ALA A 331 -17.40 -23.44 4.90
C ALA A 331 -17.85 -22.06 5.39
N PHE A 332 -17.40 -20.98 4.76
CA PHE A 332 -17.80 -19.63 5.11
C PHE A 332 -19.32 -19.41 4.97
N LYS A 333 -19.93 -19.91 3.90
CA LYS A 333 -21.39 -19.82 3.71
C LYS A 333 -22.17 -20.56 4.80
N LYS A 334 -21.72 -21.75 5.22
CA LYS A 334 -22.34 -22.48 6.34
C LYS A 334 -22.24 -21.74 7.67
N LEU A 335 -21.22 -20.91 7.82
CA LEU A 335 -21.01 -20.06 9.01
C LEU A 335 -21.78 -18.73 8.94
N GLY A 336 -22.50 -18.49 7.84
CA GLY A 336 -23.33 -17.30 7.65
C GLY A 336 -22.67 -16.14 6.94
N TYR A 337 -21.43 -16.30 6.48
CA TYR A 337 -20.74 -15.27 5.68
C TYR A 337 -21.23 -15.28 4.23
N LYS A 338 -21.19 -14.14 3.58
CA LYS A 338 -21.23 -14.04 2.12
C LYS A 338 -19.82 -14.09 1.56
N VAL A 339 -19.69 -14.61 0.34
CA VAL A 339 -18.41 -14.76 -0.34
C VAL A 339 -18.37 -13.89 -1.58
N LEU A 340 -17.36 -13.02 -1.65
CA LEU A 340 -17.03 -12.19 -2.80
C LEU A 340 -15.71 -12.68 -3.39
N TYR A 341 -15.66 -12.91 -4.70
CA TYR A 341 -14.44 -13.25 -5.42
C TYR A 341 -13.93 -12.04 -6.18
N GLU A 342 -12.64 -11.75 -5.99
CA GLU A 342 -11.94 -10.65 -6.64
C GLU A 342 -11.12 -11.09 -7.85
N GLY A 343 -10.82 -10.11 -8.71
CA GLY A 343 -9.91 -10.31 -9.85
C GLY A 343 -10.45 -11.24 -10.92
N VAL A 344 -11.77 -11.33 -11.10
CA VAL A 344 -12.40 -12.12 -12.17
C VAL A 344 -12.17 -11.41 -13.51
N GLU A 345 -11.46 -12.09 -14.43
CA GLU A 345 -11.08 -11.53 -15.74
C GLU A 345 -11.65 -12.31 -16.94
N THR A 346 -11.98 -13.61 -16.75
CA THR A 346 -12.42 -14.49 -17.86
C THR A 346 -13.73 -15.20 -17.54
N ASP A 347 -14.36 -15.78 -18.59
CA ASP A 347 -15.59 -16.58 -18.46
C ASP A 347 -15.36 -17.87 -17.65
N GLU A 348 -14.17 -18.47 -17.81
CA GLU A 348 -13.77 -19.65 -17.06
C GLU A 348 -13.66 -19.35 -15.57
N GLN A 349 -13.05 -18.22 -15.20
CA GLN A 349 -12.93 -17.78 -13.82
C GLN A 349 -14.31 -17.49 -13.22
N GLU A 350 -15.19 -16.79 -13.93
CA GLU A 350 -16.58 -16.59 -13.47
C GLU A 350 -17.27 -17.92 -13.22
N THR A 351 -17.12 -18.89 -14.12
CA THR A 351 -17.71 -20.24 -13.97
C THR A 351 -17.19 -20.94 -12.72
N ILE A 352 -15.88 -20.86 -12.45
CA ILE A 352 -15.27 -21.42 -11.23
C ILE A 352 -15.89 -20.78 -9.99
N CYS A 353 -15.98 -19.45 -9.95
CA CYS A 353 -16.54 -18.71 -8.80
C CYS A 353 -18.01 -19.06 -8.55
N VAL A 354 -18.84 -19.10 -9.61
CA VAL A 354 -20.26 -19.45 -9.51
C VAL A 354 -20.44 -20.89 -9.02
N ASN A 355 -19.66 -21.83 -9.54
CA ASN A 355 -19.66 -23.23 -9.10
C ASN A 355 -19.17 -23.37 -7.65
N SER A 356 -18.33 -22.43 -7.20
CA SER A 356 -17.85 -22.33 -5.81
C SER A 356 -18.75 -21.47 -4.93
N HIS A 357 -20.03 -21.30 -5.31
CA HIS A 357 -21.07 -20.65 -4.51
C HIS A 357 -20.82 -19.16 -4.21
N ALA A 358 -20.23 -18.40 -5.13
CA ALA A 358 -20.08 -16.96 -5.01
C ALA A 358 -21.41 -16.25 -4.74
N ASP A 359 -21.43 -15.29 -3.82
CA ASP A 359 -22.51 -14.33 -3.67
C ASP A 359 -22.28 -13.10 -4.52
N TYR A 360 -21.00 -12.69 -4.61
CA TYR A 360 -20.56 -11.50 -5.33
C TYR A 360 -19.32 -11.79 -6.18
N LEU A 361 -19.19 -11.06 -7.27
CA LEU A 361 -18.04 -11.12 -8.19
C LEU A 361 -17.53 -9.70 -8.49
N GLN A 362 -16.23 -9.53 -8.43
CA GLN A 362 -15.55 -8.29 -8.77
C GLN A 362 -14.36 -8.59 -9.69
N GLY A 363 -14.14 -7.77 -10.72
CA GLY A 363 -13.00 -7.93 -11.60
C GLY A 363 -13.14 -7.22 -12.94
N PHE A 364 -12.06 -7.20 -13.70
CA PHE A 364 -11.98 -6.48 -14.98
C PHE A 364 -12.88 -7.07 -16.07
N LYS A 365 -13.34 -8.28 -15.89
CA LYS A 365 -14.38 -8.86 -16.74
C LYS A 365 -15.66 -8.01 -16.73
N PHE A 366 -16.02 -7.45 -15.58
CA PHE A 366 -17.26 -6.69 -15.39
C PHE A 366 -17.02 -5.20 -15.56
N SER A 367 -16.06 -4.64 -14.83
CA SER A 367 -15.63 -3.25 -14.93
C SER A 367 -14.23 -3.07 -14.37
N LYS A 368 -13.46 -2.16 -14.96
CA LYS A 368 -12.32 -1.55 -14.27
C LYS A 368 -12.85 -0.52 -13.28
N PRO A 369 -12.04 -0.06 -12.31
CA PRO A 369 -12.40 1.09 -11.49
C PRO A 369 -12.75 2.31 -12.35
N ILE A 370 -13.92 2.90 -12.09
CA ILE A 370 -14.49 4.08 -12.78
C ILE A 370 -14.68 5.22 -11.81
N PRO A 371 -14.76 6.48 -12.25
CA PRO A 371 -15.22 7.58 -11.39
C PRO A 371 -16.57 7.23 -10.73
N ILE A 372 -16.75 7.61 -9.45
CA ILE A 372 -17.93 7.16 -8.70
C ILE A 372 -19.24 7.62 -9.33
N GLU A 373 -19.26 8.75 -10.00
CA GLU A 373 -20.43 9.32 -10.68
C GLU A 373 -20.91 8.41 -11.84
N GLU A 374 -20.00 7.60 -12.42
CA GLU A 374 -20.35 6.68 -13.48
C GLU A 374 -20.97 5.36 -12.98
N LEU A 375 -20.97 5.12 -11.65
CA LEU A 375 -21.58 3.91 -11.06
C LEU A 375 -23.04 3.78 -11.44
N LYS A 376 -23.77 4.88 -11.60
CA LYS A 376 -25.18 4.89 -12.02
C LYS A 376 -25.44 4.14 -13.32
N ASN A 377 -24.44 4.01 -14.21
CA ASN A 377 -24.60 3.24 -15.46
C ASN A 377 -24.73 1.72 -15.22
N PHE A 378 -24.40 1.25 -14.03
CA PHE A 378 -24.51 -0.14 -13.59
C PHE A 378 -25.71 -0.40 -12.71
N LEU A 379 -26.21 0.64 -12.02
CA LEU A 379 -27.33 0.52 -11.08
C LEU A 379 -28.67 0.41 -11.80
N SER A 380 -29.59 -0.33 -11.21
CA SER A 380 -30.97 -0.39 -11.68
C SER A 380 -31.78 0.77 -11.09
N PRO A 381 -32.72 1.37 -11.83
CA PRO A 381 -33.69 2.30 -11.23
C PRO A 381 -34.61 1.57 -10.24
N VAL A 382 -35.12 2.29 -9.23
CA VAL A 382 -36.11 1.81 -8.26
C VAL A 382 -37.44 1.57 -8.92
#